data_024eaf6e82cfc25913611d84f8ecf333
#
_entry.id   024eaf6e82cfc25913611d84f8ecf333
#
_cell.length_a   1.000
_cell.length_b   1.000
_cell.length_c   1.000
_cell.angle_alpha   90.00
_cell.angle_beta   90.00
_cell.angle_gamma   90.00
#
_symmetry.space_group_name_H-M   'P 1'
#
loop_
_entity.id
_entity.type
_entity.pdbx_description
1 polymer ?
#
loop_
_entity_poly.entity_id
_entity_poly.type
_entity_poly.pdbx_seq_one_letter_code
_entity_poly.pdbx_strand_id
1 'polypeptide(L)'
;MLVAALIVVSLTEGVAGLRAMGSRLIRWRVSWIWYVLAVAVPLAVKFASIGLNTAMGAPAPHIAEFSVWYSLPMAIAINIVNPLNAQLPEEASFRGWAQPKLQSTRTPFAATVLMAIGVTIWHIPFFLMPQFGSSPIEATATVAVTFWYAWLFNHASGSSLLTLIAHATEGTIETSILWQSGADTTRMTWLYCLVWCLVAIGLLVFDRRLWIRPPGPVDDLNRVDARVESKM
;
A
#
# COMPACT_ATOMS: atom_id res chain seq x y z
N MET A 1 0.44 -15.15 6.84
CA MET A 1 1.30 -14.03 7.21
C MET A 1 1.01 -13.51 8.63
N LEU A 2 -0.21 -13.07 8.95
CA LEU A 2 -0.55 -12.50 10.28
C LEU A 2 -0.16 -13.40 11.46
N VAL A 3 -0.46 -14.70 11.38
CA VAL A 3 -0.10 -15.66 12.43
C VAL A 3 1.41 -15.71 12.68
N ALA A 4 2.22 -15.71 11.61
CA ALA A 4 3.68 -15.68 11.73
C ALA A 4 4.15 -14.37 12.40
N ALA A 5 3.58 -13.21 12.01
CA ALA A 5 3.90 -11.94 12.65
C ALA A 5 3.52 -11.93 14.13
N LEU A 6 2.33 -12.42 14.50
CA LEU A 6 1.91 -12.52 15.89
C LEU A 6 2.85 -13.40 16.72
N ILE A 7 3.29 -14.55 16.18
CA ILE A 7 4.26 -15.43 16.85
C ILE A 7 5.59 -14.69 17.05
N VAL A 8 6.15 -14.09 16.00
CA VAL A 8 7.44 -13.40 16.08
C VAL A 8 7.37 -12.23 17.05
N VAL A 9 6.33 -11.39 16.96
CA VAL A 9 6.15 -10.25 17.88
C VAL A 9 6.00 -10.73 19.34
N SER A 10 5.23 -11.79 19.55
CA SER A 10 5.04 -12.35 20.90
C SER A 10 6.35 -12.84 21.51
N LEU A 11 7.20 -13.50 20.70
CA LEU A 11 8.46 -14.06 21.17
C LEU A 11 9.57 -13.00 21.34
N THR A 12 9.54 -11.93 20.53
CA THR A 12 10.62 -10.92 20.52
C THR A 12 10.31 -9.68 21.36
N GLU A 13 9.05 -9.29 21.46
CA GLU A 13 8.61 -8.03 22.08
C GLU A 13 7.47 -8.23 23.10
N GLY A 14 6.93 -9.44 23.19
CA GLY A 14 5.87 -9.80 24.14
C GLY A 14 4.57 -9.02 23.92
N VAL A 15 3.80 -8.87 24.99
CA VAL A 15 2.50 -8.17 24.97
C VAL A 15 2.65 -6.69 24.57
N ALA A 16 3.77 -6.05 24.88
CA ALA A 16 4.00 -4.66 24.51
C ALA A 16 4.09 -4.48 23.00
N GLY A 17 4.79 -5.37 22.30
CA GLY A 17 4.86 -5.38 20.83
C GLY A 17 3.50 -5.63 20.17
N LEU A 18 2.74 -6.61 20.69
CA LEU A 18 1.39 -6.89 20.19
C LEU A 18 0.45 -5.69 20.38
N ARG A 19 0.54 -5.02 21.52
CA ARG A 19 -0.24 -3.81 21.80
C ARG A 19 0.15 -2.66 20.86
N ALA A 20 1.44 -2.47 20.62
CA ALA A 20 1.94 -1.45 19.68
C ALA A 20 1.45 -1.73 18.25
N MET A 21 1.56 -2.97 17.78
CA MET A 21 1.05 -3.41 16.47
C MET A 21 -0.47 -3.16 16.35
N GLY A 22 -1.27 -3.58 17.33
CA GLY A 22 -2.72 -3.37 17.35
C GLY A 22 -3.10 -1.89 17.41
N SER A 23 -2.37 -1.07 18.18
CA SER A 23 -2.65 0.35 18.30
C SER A 23 -2.50 1.10 16.97
N ARG A 24 -1.59 0.67 16.08
CA ARG A 24 -1.42 1.25 14.75
C ARG A 24 -2.57 0.90 13.80
N LEU A 25 -3.14 -0.32 13.93
CA LEU A 25 -4.31 -0.75 13.14
C LEU A 25 -5.59 0.01 13.49
N ILE A 26 -5.71 0.49 14.73
CA ILE A 26 -6.87 1.26 15.17
C ILE A 26 -6.59 2.75 15.30
N ARG A 27 -5.47 3.23 14.78
CA ARG A 27 -5.09 4.65 14.82
C ARG A 27 -5.85 5.44 13.75
N TRP A 28 -7.05 5.89 14.10
CA TRP A 28 -7.94 6.63 13.21
C TRP A 28 -7.87 8.15 13.37
N ARG A 29 -7.32 8.66 14.49
CA ARG A 29 -7.23 10.11 14.78
C ARG A 29 -6.05 10.73 14.04
N VAL A 30 -6.22 10.91 12.75
CA VAL A 30 -5.28 11.56 11.82
C VAL A 30 -6.03 12.57 10.96
N SER A 31 -5.33 13.49 10.30
CA SER A 31 -5.96 14.48 9.42
C SER A 31 -6.77 13.79 8.32
N TRP A 32 -7.95 14.32 8.01
CA TRP A 32 -8.86 13.79 7.00
C TRP A 32 -8.25 13.69 5.60
N ILE A 33 -7.26 14.55 5.30
CA ILE A 33 -6.56 14.52 4.02
C ILE A 33 -5.92 13.16 3.73
N TRP A 34 -5.41 12.47 4.77
CA TRP A 34 -4.79 11.16 4.62
C TRP A 34 -5.81 10.09 4.23
N TYR A 35 -7.06 10.18 4.70
CA TYR A 35 -8.17 9.31 4.24
C TYR A 35 -8.49 9.55 2.77
N VAL A 36 -8.56 10.82 2.37
CA VAL A 36 -8.78 11.17 0.95
C VAL A 36 -7.66 10.60 0.09
N LEU A 37 -6.39 10.80 0.46
CA LEU A 37 -5.26 10.31 -0.29
C LEU A 37 -5.19 8.77 -0.31
N ALA A 38 -5.52 8.10 0.80
CA ALA A 38 -5.56 6.65 0.88
C ALA A 38 -6.52 6.02 -0.15
N VAL A 39 -7.61 6.70 -0.47
CA VAL A 39 -8.58 6.27 -1.49
C VAL A 39 -8.28 6.85 -2.86
N ALA A 40 -8.02 8.15 -2.94
CA ALA A 40 -7.92 8.85 -4.21
C ALA A 40 -6.69 8.44 -5.03
N VAL A 41 -5.53 8.21 -4.40
CA VAL A 41 -4.30 7.88 -5.13
C VAL A 41 -4.38 6.50 -5.80
N PRO A 42 -4.75 5.40 -5.11
CA PRO A 42 -4.92 4.10 -5.79
C PRO A 42 -5.97 4.15 -6.91
N LEU A 43 -7.10 4.82 -6.70
CA LEU A 43 -8.12 4.99 -7.74
C LEU A 43 -7.59 5.81 -8.92
N ALA A 44 -6.87 6.91 -8.66
CA ALA A 44 -6.29 7.74 -9.71
C ALA A 44 -5.28 6.96 -10.56
N VAL A 45 -4.42 6.15 -9.93
CA VAL A 45 -3.49 5.26 -10.65
C VAL A 45 -4.25 4.27 -11.52
N LYS A 46 -5.28 3.63 -10.98
CA LYS A 46 -6.09 2.65 -11.71
C LYS A 46 -6.80 3.32 -12.90
N PHE A 47 -7.49 4.42 -12.67
CA PHE A 47 -8.23 5.13 -13.73
C PHE A 47 -7.29 5.77 -14.76
N ALA A 48 -6.12 6.29 -14.37
CA ALA A 48 -5.12 6.77 -15.30
C ALA A 48 -4.63 5.64 -16.23
N SER A 49 -4.36 4.46 -15.67
CA SER A 49 -3.93 3.29 -16.43
C SER A 49 -5.03 2.80 -17.40
N ILE A 50 -6.29 2.79 -16.95
CA ILE A 50 -7.47 2.48 -17.79
C ILE A 50 -7.58 3.49 -18.92
N GLY A 51 -7.52 4.78 -18.61
CA GLY A 51 -7.62 5.85 -19.61
C GLY A 51 -6.51 5.79 -20.66
N LEU A 52 -5.27 5.54 -20.24
CA LEU A 52 -4.15 5.35 -21.15
C LEU A 52 -4.34 4.13 -22.05
N ASN A 53 -4.77 2.99 -21.49
CA ASN A 53 -5.01 1.77 -22.25
C ASN A 53 -6.10 1.99 -23.32
N THR A 54 -7.19 2.64 -22.95
CA THR A 54 -8.29 2.97 -23.88
C THR A 54 -7.84 3.98 -24.96
N ALA A 55 -7.06 4.99 -24.57
CA ALA A 55 -6.49 5.95 -25.51
C ALA A 55 -5.51 5.30 -26.52
N MET A 56 -4.90 4.17 -26.15
CA MET A 56 -4.04 3.35 -27.02
C MET A 56 -4.83 2.31 -27.83
N GLY A 57 -6.16 2.39 -27.86
CA GLY A 57 -7.03 1.58 -28.70
C GLY A 57 -7.65 0.34 -28.04
N ALA A 58 -7.53 0.18 -26.72
CA ALA A 58 -8.31 -0.86 -26.03
C ALA A 58 -9.81 -0.53 -26.09
N PRO A 59 -10.69 -1.54 -26.21
CA PRO A 59 -12.13 -1.33 -26.09
C PRO A 59 -12.48 -0.79 -24.70
N ALA A 60 -13.71 -0.30 -24.54
CA ALA A 60 -14.21 0.12 -23.23
C ALA A 60 -14.03 -1.01 -22.19
N PRO A 61 -13.55 -0.72 -20.98
CA PRO A 61 -13.35 -1.75 -19.97
C PRO A 61 -14.67 -2.35 -19.50
N HIS A 62 -14.66 -3.61 -19.09
CA HIS A 62 -15.82 -4.25 -18.50
C HIS A 62 -15.96 -3.79 -17.04
N ILE A 63 -16.96 -2.95 -16.77
CA ILE A 63 -17.19 -2.34 -15.44
C ILE A 63 -18.57 -2.71 -14.87
N ALA A 64 -19.23 -3.75 -15.39
CA ALA A 64 -20.58 -4.14 -14.97
C ALA A 64 -20.68 -4.39 -13.46
N GLU A 65 -19.64 -4.90 -12.83
CA GLU A 65 -19.58 -5.16 -11.38
C GLU A 65 -19.66 -3.86 -10.54
N PHE A 66 -19.28 -2.73 -11.13
CA PHE A 66 -19.30 -1.40 -10.49
C PHE A 66 -20.40 -0.49 -11.02
N SER A 67 -21.38 -1.06 -11.74
CA SER A 67 -22.51 -0.29 -12.32
C SER A 67 -23.42 0.31 -11.25
N VAL A 68 -23.48 -0.28 -10.06
CA VAL A 68 -24.24 0.23 -8.92
C VAL A 68 -23.34 1.12 -8.08
N TRP A 69 -23.75 2.35 -7.78
CA TRP A 69 -22.94 3.38 -7.13
C TRP A 69 -22.28 2.95 -5.79
N TYR A 70 -22.88 2.03 -5.06
CA TYR A 70 -22.35 1.55 -3.78
C TYR A 70 -21.44 0.30 -3.91
N SER A 71 -21.35 -0.34 -5.07
CA SER A 71 -20.59 -1.59 -5.22
C SER A 71 -19.09 -1.39 -4.96
N LEU A 72 -18.50 -0.31 -5.47
CA LEU A 72 -17.09 0.01 -5.21
C LEU A 72 -16.82 0.32 -3.74
N PRO A 73 -17.53 1.24 -3.04
CA PRO A 73 -17.36 1.44 -1.61
C PRO A 73 -17.59 0.17 -0.78
N MET A 74 -18.55 -0.66 -1.14
CA MET A 74 -18.84 -1.92 -0.46
C MET A 74 -17.68 -2.92 -0.62
N ALA A 75 -17.15 -3.07 -1.83
CA ALA A 75 -16.01 -3.94 -2.10
C ALA A 75 -14.75 -3.49 -1.32
N ILE A 76 -14.48 -2.18 -1.27
CA ILE A 76 -13.41 -1.62 -0.44
C ILE A 76 -13.64 -1.96 1.04
N ALA A 77 -14.86 -1.75 1.55
CA ALA A 77 -15.18 -2.05 2.95
C ALA A 77 -15.00 -3.53 3.29
N ILE A 78 -15.42 -4.44 2.40
CA ILE A 78 -15.22 -5.89 2.54
C ILE A 78 -13.72 -6.20 2.59
N ASN A 79 -12.90 -5.62 1.72
CA ASN A 79 -11.46 -5.83 1.69
C ASN A 79 -10.76 -5.32 2.97
N ILE A 80 -11.30 -4.28 3.62
CA ILE A 80 -10.77 -3.78 4.89
C ILE A 80 -11.06 -4.76 6.05
N VAL A 81 -12.27 -5.31 6.12
CA VAL A 81 -12.71 -6.06 7.30
C VAL A 81 -12.54 -7.57 7.19
N ASN A 82 -12.33 -8.10 5.99
CA ASN A 82 -12.22 -9.54 5.76
C ASN A 82 -10.79 -10.04 6.11
N PRO A 83 -10.62 -10.80 7.21
CA PRO A 83 -9.30 -11.28 7.61
C PRO A 83 -8.75 -12.40 6.72
N LEU A 84 -9.56 -12.93 5.81
CA LEU A 84 -9.14 -13.95 4.84
C LEU A 84 -8.56 -13.32 3.56
N ASN A 85 -8.81 -12.03 3.33
CA ASN A 85 -8.16 -11.28 2.26
C ASN A 85 -6.73 -10.89 2.68
N ALA A 86 -5.86 -10.64 1.70
CA ALA A 86 -4.46 -10.34 1.96
C ALA A 86 -4.24 -9.02 2.71
N GLN A 87 -5.07 -8.01 2.49
CA GLN A 87 -4.84 -6.64 2.91
C GLN A 87 -4.68 -6.48 4.43
N LEU A 88 -5.63 -6.99 5.21
CA LEU A 88 -5.58 -6.86 6.68
C LEU A 88 -4.39 -7.62 7.30
N PRO A 89 -4.16 -8.91 6.99
CA PRO A 89 -2.98 -9.64 7.46
C PRO A 89 -1.65 -9.00 7.05
N GLU A 90 -1.57 -8.47 5.84
CA GLU A 90 -0.36 -7.85 5.33
C GLU A 90 -0.07 -6.51 5.99
N GLU A 91 -1.04 -5.62 6.05
CA GLU A 91 -0.82 -4.31 6.68
C GLU A 91 -0.57 -4.42 8.19
N ALA A 92 -1.23 -5.35 8.87
CA ALA A 92 -0.93 -5.66 10.25
C ALA A 92 0.53 -6.09 10.44
N SER A 93 1.02 -6.99 9.57
CA SER A 93 2.39 -7.52 9.65
C SER A 93 3.43 -6.50 9.18
N PHE A 94 3.19 -5.87 8.03
CA PHE A 94 4.15 -5.00 7.39
C PHE A 94 4.21 -3.62 8.06
N ARG A 95 3.08 -2.88 8.10
CA ARG A 95 3.05 -1.50 8.63
C ARG A 95 2.76 -1.47 10.12
N GLY A 96 2.04 -2.47 10.63
CA GLY A 96 1.81 -2.60 12.07
C GLY A 96 3.08 -2.93 12.85
N TRP A 97 4.03 -3.67 12.26
CA TRP A 97 5.23 -4.12 12.96
C TRP A 97 6.53 -3.98 12.18
N ALA A 98 6.68 -4.60 11.00
CA ALA A 98 7.98 -4.72 10.34
C ALA A 98 8.57 -3.36 9.92
N GLN A 99 7.78 -2.47 9.32
CA GLN A 99 8.24 -1.17 8.88
C GLN A 99 8.70 -0.28 10.04
N PRO A 100 7.94 -0.06 11.14
CA PRO A 100 8.43 0.71 12.27
C PRO A 100 9.67 0.09 12.91
N LYS A 101 9.77 -1.24 12.95
CA LYS A 101 10.97 -1.93 13.43
C LYS A 101 12.19 -1.64 12.57
N LEU A 102 12.07 -1.68 11.26
CA LEU A 102 13.14 -1.32 10.34
C LEU A 102 13.54 0.16 10.45
N GLN A 103 12.55 1.06 10.58
CA GLN A 103 12.80 2.50 10.70
C GLN A 103 13.43 2.90 12.04
N SER A 104 13.31 2.09 13.08
CA SER A 104 14.00 2.36 14.36
C SER A 104 15.53 2.31 14.23
N THR A 105 16.07 1.63 13.21
CA THR A 105 17.52 1.45 13.00
C THR A 105 18.00 1.90 11.62
N ARG A 106 17.10 2.31 10.73
CA ARG A 106 17.41 2.69 9.32
C ARG A 106 16.60 3.91 8.92
N THR A 107 17.09 4.63 7.91
CA THR A 107 16.34 5.71 7.29
C THR A 107 15.03 5.15 6.69
N PRO A 108 13.97 5.94 6.55
CA PRO A 108 12.73 5.53 5.89
C PRO A 108 12.97 4.94 4.49
N PHE A 109 13.91 5.50 3.72
CA PHE A 109 14.28 4.96 2.42
C PHE A 109 14.83 3.52 2.53
N ALA A 110 15.87 3.31 3.35
CA ALA A 110 16.49 1.99 3.49
C ALA A 110 15.50 0.95 4.08
N ALA A 111 14.67 1.36 5.03
CA ALA A 111 13.61 0.52 5.58
C ALA A 111 12.59 0.13 4.50
N THR A 112 12.19 1.09 3.65
CA THR A 112 11.22 0.83 2.57
C THR A 112 11.81 -0.07 1.48
N VAL A 113 13.09 0.09 1.12
CA VAL A 113 13.77 -0.82 0.18
C VAL A 113 13.77 -2.25 0.71
N LEU A 114 14.12 -2.46 1.99
CA LEU A 114 14.10 -3.79 2.60
C LEU A 114 12.68 -4.36 2.66
N MET A 115 11.68 -3.53 2.95
CA MET A 115 10.28 -3.93 2.90
C MET A 115 9.87 -4.33 1.49
N ALA A 116 10.21 -3.53 0.48
CA ALA A 116 9.88 -3.82 -0.92
C ALA A 116 10.50 -5.15 -1.38
N ILE A 117 11.75 -5.43 -1.02
CA ILE A 117 12.39 -6.72 -1.28
C ILE A 117 11.61 -7.86 -0.61
N GLY A 118 11.30 -7.74 0.69
CA GLY A 118 10.58 -8.77 1.44
C GLY A 118 9.17 -9.02 0.89
N VAL A 119 8.44 -7.95 0.59
CA VAL A 119 7.09 -8.04 0.00
C VAL A 119 7.15 -8.67 -1.39
N THR A 120 8.11 -8.29 -2.23
CA THR A 120 8.27 -8.88 -3.57
C THR A 120 8.60 -10.36 -3.49
N ILE A 121 9.49 -10.77 -2.58
CA ILE A 121 9.80 -12.19 -2.35
C ILE A 121 8.55 -12.96 -1.90
N TRP A 122 7.74 -12.37 -1.03
CA TRP A 122 6.46 -12.94 -0.60
C TRP A 122 5.50 -13.16 -1.77
N HIS A 123 5.53 -12.28 -2.78
CA HIS A 123 4.66 -12.36 -3.95
C HIS A 123 5.20 -13.25 -5.09
N ILE A 124 6.45 -13.76 -5.02
CA ILE A 124 7.02 -14.62 -6.07
C ILE A 124 6.08 -15.77 -6.49
N PRO A 125 5.43 -16.53 -5.56
CA PRO A 125 4.52 -17.59 -5.97
C PRO A 125 3.36 -17.08 -6.85
N PHE A 126 2.82 -15.88 -6.56
CA PHE A 126 1.74 -15.30 -7.35
C PHE A 126 2.18 -14.91 -8.77
N PHE A 127 3.42 -14.43 -8.91
CA PHE A 127 3.99 -14.06 -10.22
C PHE A 127 4.37 -15.24 -11.09
N LEU A 128 4.64 -16.42 -10.49
CA LEU A 128 5.12 -17.59 -11.20
C LEU A 128 4.02 -18.63 -11.44
N MET A 129 2.88 -18.52 -10.80
CA MET A 129 1.80 -19.49 -10.85
C MET A 129 0.61 -18.94 -11.66
N PRO A 130 0.36 -19.44 -12.89
CA PRO A 130 -0.65 -18.87 -13.81
C PRO A 130 -2.07 -18.79 -13.23
N GLN A 131 -2.42 -19.68 -12.29
CA GLN A 131 -3.73 -19.70 -11.65
C GLN A 131 -4.04 -18.42 -10.84
N PHE A 132 -3.03 -17.63 -10.48
CA PHE A 132 -3.24 -16.34 -9.78
C PHE A 132 -3.42 -15.16 -10.72
N GLY A 133 -3.26 -15.36 -12.03
CA GLY A 133 -3.49 -14.31 -13.04
C GLY A 133 -2.48 -13.16 -13.01
N SER A 134 -1.47 -13.21 -12.14
CA SER A 134 -0.41 -12.20 -12.05
C SER A 134 0.76 -12.51 -12.98
N SER A 135 1.54 -11.49 -13.30
CA SER A 135 2.73 -11.63 -14.16
C SER A 135 3.99 -11.10 -13.46
N PRO A 136 5.21 -11.57 -13.83
CA PRO A 136 6.45 -11.13 -13.20
C PRO A 136 6.71 -9.63 -13.25
N ILE A 137 6.16 -8.90 -14.24
CA ILE A 137 6.29 -7.44 -14.33
C ILE A 137 5.62 -6.72 -13.16
N GLU A 138 4.60 -7.32 -12.54
CA GLU A 138 3.88 -6.75 -11.40
C GLU A 138 4.75 -6.63 -10.15
N ALA A 139 5.90 -7.32 -10.12
CA ALA A 139 6.92 -7.08 -9.10
C ALA A 139 7.37 -5.61 -9.06
N THR A 140 7.40 -4.93 -10.20
CA THR A 140 7.74 -3.49 -10.27
C THR A 140 6.67 -2.62 -9.62
N ALA A 141 5.38 -2.94 -9.83
CA ALA A 141 4.28 -2.28 -9.14
C ALA A 141 4.31 -2.57 -7.63
N THR A 142 4.61 -3.82 -7.23
CA THR A 142 4.76 -4.20 -5.81
C THR A 142 5.84 -3.37 -5.11
N VAL A 143 6.99 -3.18 -5.76
CA VAL A 143 8.04 -2.29 -5.24
C VAL A 143 7.53 -0.85 -5.16
N ALA A 144 6.96 -0.32 -6.22
CA ALA A 144 6.52 1.08 -6.30
C ALA A 144 5.41 1.39 -5.28
N VAL A 145 4.40 0.53 -5.16
CA VAL A 145 3.30 0.71 -4.21
C VAL A 145 3.77 0.58 -2.76
N THR A 146 4.84 -0.19 -2.51
CA THR A 146 5.47 -0.25 -1.17
C THR A 146 6.01 1.10 -0.75
N PHE A 147 6.58 1.90 -1.67
CA PHE A 147 6.99 3.29 -1.40
C PHE A 147 5.79 4.20 -1.11
N TRP A 148 4.69 4.05 -1.83
CA TRP A 148 3.46 4.78 -1.55
C TRP A 148 2.92 4.47 -0.14
N TYR A 149 2.80 3.20 0.24
CA TYR A 149 2.33 2.83 1.57
C TYR A 149 3.29 3.29 2.67
N ALA A 150 4.60 3.23 2.44
CA ALA A 150 5.58 3.73 3.40
C ALA A 150 5.48 5.25 3.58
N TRP A 151 5.28 5.99 2.49
CA TRP A 151 5.07 7.43 2.53
C TRP A 151 3.80 7.79 3.29
N LEU A 152 2.66 7.16 2.95
CA LEU A 152 1.39 7.36 3.62
C LEU A 152 1.47 7.03 5.12
N PHE A 153 2.08 5.91 5.47
CA PHE A 153 2.29 5.49 6.86
C PHE A 153 3.06 6.54 7.67
N ASN A 154 4.13 7.08 7.12
CA ASN A 154 4.96 8.07 7.81
C ASN A 154 4.23 9.41 8.00
N HIS A 155 3.46 9.86 7.00
CA HIS A 155 2.69 11.10 7.08
C HIS A 155 1.38 10.95 7.87
N ALA A 156 0.78 9.77 7.87
CA ALA A 156 -0.42 9.47 8.63
C ALA A 156 -0.12 9.03 10.08
N SER A 157 0.93 9.61 10.68
CA SER A 157 1.30 9.38 12.09
C SER A 157 1.55 7.92 12.45
N GLY A 158 2.03 7.10 11.52
CA GLY A 158 2.22 5.67 11.72
C GLY A 158 0.91 4.86 11.78
N SER A 159 -0.13 5.32 11.11
CA SER A 159 -1.42 4.62 11.04
C SER A 159 -1.37 3.48 9.99
N SER A 160 -1.41 2.24 10.46
CA SER A 160 -1.61 1.08 9.57
C SER A 160 -3.05 0.98 9.08
N LEU A 161 -4.00 1.64 9.73
CA LEU A 161 -5.38 1.73 9.24
C LEU A 161 -5.43 2.46 7.90
N LEU A 162 -4.68 3.55 7.74
CA LEU A 162 -4.67 4.32 6.50
C LEU A 162 -4.04 3.54 5.35
N THR A 163 -2.97 2.80 5.62
CA THR A 163 -2.36 1.93 4.61
C THR A 163 -3.25 0.73 4.29
N LEU A 164 -4.01 0.20 5.26
CA LEU A 164 -5.02 -0.83 5.01
C LEU A 164 -6.14 -0.31 4.10
N ILE A 165 -6.64 0.92 4.32
CA ILE A 165 -7.63 1.54 3.45
C ILE A 165 -7.06 1.70 2.02
N ALA A 166 -5.83 2.18 1.90
CA ALA A 166 -5.17 2.35 0.61
C ALA A 166 -4.97 1.02 -0.12
N HIS A 167 -4.54 -0.02 0.59
CA HIS A 167 -4.34 -1.37 0.06
C HIS A 167 -5.66 -2.04 -0.34
N ALA A 168 -6.69 -1.89 0.49
CA ALA A 168 -8.03 -2.38 0.16
C ALA A 168 -8.58 -1.69 -1.10
N THR A 169 -8.36 -0.38 -1.23
CA THR A 169 -8.79 0.39 -2.41
C THR A 169 -8.01 -0.03 -3.66
N GLU A 170 -6.70 -0.23 -3.54
CA GLU A 170 -5.83 -0.67 -4.63
C GLU A 170 -6.24 -2.04 -5.18
N GLY A 171 -6.49 -3.01 -4.29
CA GLY A 171 -6.86 -4.37 -4.64
C GLY A 171 -8.32 -4.56 -5.07
N THR A 172 -9.18 -3.53 -5.00
CA THR A 172 -10.61 -3.68 -5.28
C THR A 172 -10.92 -3.80 -6.78
N ILE A 173 -10.18 -3.09 -7.64
CA ILE A 173 -10.38 -3.15 -9.10
C ILE A 173 -9.24 -3.97 -9.70
N GLU A 174 -9.46 -5.27 -9.84
CA GLU A 174 -8.47 -6.14 -10.46
C GLU A 174 -8.37 -5.90 -11.97
N THR A 175 -7.16 -5.94 -12.51
CA THR A 175 -6.92 -5.74 -13.95
C THR A 175 -7.59 -6.84 -14.78
N SER A 176 -7.66 -8.05 -14.25
CA SER A 176 -8.24 -9.25 -14.89
C SER A 176 -9.72 -9.14 -15.21
N ILE A 177 -10.47 -8.32 -14.44
CA ILE A 177 -11.91 -8.13 -14.67
C ILE A 177 -12.22 -7.06 -15.72
N LEU A 178 -11.27 -6.15 -16.00
CA LEU A 178 -11.48 -5.03 -16.90
C LEU A 178 -11.43 -5.40 -18.38
N TRP A 179 -10.56 -6.34 -18.73
CA TRP A 179 -10.42 -6.90 -20.07
C TRP A 179 -10.19 -8.41 -19.98
N GLN A 180 -10.72 -9.13 -20.96
CA GLN A 180 -10.36 -10.55 -21.12
C GLN A 180 -8.87 -10.68 -21.43
N SER A 181 -8.30 -11.85 -21.18
CA SER A 181 -6.89 -12.14 -21.44
C SER A 181 -6.50 -11.80 -22.89
N GLY A 182 -5.36 -11.14 -23.07
CA GLY A 182 -4.84 -10.76 -24.38
C GLY A 182 -3.95 -9.52 -24.34
N ALA A 183 -3.73 -8.91 -25.50
CA ALA A 183 -2.82 -7.77 -25.64
C ALA A 183 -3.25 -6.55 -24.80
N ASP A 184 -4.55 -6.30 -24.70
CA ASP A 184 -5.06 -5.16 -23.92
C ASP A 184 -4.88 -5.33 -22.42
N THR A 185 -5.06 -6.55 -21.91
CA THR A 185 -4.79 -6.89 -20.49
C THR A 185 -3.29 -6.77 -20.20
N THR A 186 -2.44 -7.30 -21.06
CA THR A 186 -0.99 -7.19 -20.92
C THR A 186 -0.54 -5.73 -20.93
N ARG A 187 -1.04 -4.92 -21.87
CA ARG A 187 -0.73 -3.47 -21.93
C ARG A 187 -1.23 -2.75 -20.68
N MET A 188 -2.42 -3.05 -20.18
CA MET A 188 -2.96 -2.50 -18.94
C MET A 188 -2.02 -2.76 -17.77
N THR A 189 -1.52 -3.98 -17.63
CA THR A 189 -0.56 -4.35 -16.57
C THR A 189 0.72 -3.51 -16.67
N TRP A 190 1.29 -3.35 -17.86
CA TRP A 190 2.47 -2.50 -18.07
C TRP A 190 2.21 -1.03 -17.72
N LEU A 191 1.08 -0.49 -18.15
CA LEU A 191 0.68 0.90 -17.85
C LEU A 191 0.47 1.09 -16.34
N TYR A 192 -0.15 0.15 -15.68
CA TYR A 192 -0.35 0.17 -14.23
C TYR A 192 0.99 0.17 -13.48
N CYS A 193 1.92 -0.69 -13.87
CA CYS A 193 3.28 -0.69 -13.32
C CYS A 193 3.99 0.64 -13.57
N LEU A 194 3.88 1.19 -14.78
CA LEU A 194 4.48 2.47 -15.13
C LEU A 194 3.93 3.62 -14.28
N VAL A 195 2.61 3.72 -14.14
CA VAL A 195 1.98 4.80 -13.35
C VAL A 195 2.39 4.70 -11.88
N TRP A 196 2.42 3.51 -11.28
CA TRP A 196 2.93 3.34 -9.92
C TRP A 196 4.40 3.72 -9.79
N CYS A 197 5.24 3.35 -10.75
CA CYS A 197 6.64 3.78 -10.75
C CYS A 197 6.79 5.30 -10.79
N LEU A 198 5.97 5.98 -11.61
CA LEU A 198 5.96 7.45 -11.66
C LEU A 198 5.51 8.07 -10.33
N VAL A 199 4.51 7.51 -9.66
CA VAL A 199 4.12 7.92 -8.31
C VAL A 199 5.28 7.75 -7.33
N ALA A 200 5.92 6.58 -7.29
CA ALA A 200 7.04 6.32 -6.38
C ALA A 200 8.22 7.27 -6.63
N ILE A 201 8.59 7.50 -7.89
CA ILE A 201 9.64 8.46 -8.27
C ILE A 201 9.25 9.87 -7.82
N GLY A 202 7.99 10.28 -8.05
CA GLY A 202 7.49 11.57 -7.59
C GLY A 202 7.65 11.73 -6.08
N LEU A 203 7.25 10.74 -5.28
CA LEU A 203 7.40 10.78 -3.82
C LEU A 203 8.86 10.86 -3.38
N LEU A 204 9.75 10.13 -4.06
CA LEU A 204 11.20 10.16 -3.75
C LEU A 204 11.82 11.53 -4.06
N VAL A 205 11.39 12.18 -5.13
CA VAL A 205 11.93 13.47 -5.56
C VAL A 205 11.34 14.63 -4.75
N PHE A 206 10.00 14.68 -4.61
CA PHE A 206 9.31 15.83 -4.02
C PHE A 206 9.33 15.82 -2.49
N ASP A 207 9.40 14.64 -1.88
CA ASP A 207 9.47 14.51 -0.41
C ASP A 207 10.80 13.91 0.05
N ARG A 208 11.88 14.38 -0.53
CA ARG A 208 13.23 13.88 -0.25
C ARG A 208 13.58 13.92 1.23
N ARG A 209 13.08 14.90 1.98
CA ARG A 209 13.36 15.08 3.42
C ARG A 209 12.87 13.90 4.25
N LEU A 210 11.71 13.35 3.93
CA LEU A 210 11.21 12.15 4.59
C LEU A 210 12.19 11.00 4.44
N TRP A 211 12.64 10.74 3.21
CA TRP A 211 13.39 9.54 2.87
C TRP A 211 14.79 9.47 3.49
N ILE A 212 15.42 10.62 3.73
CA ILE A 212 16.75 10.73 4.34
C ILE A 212 16.70 11.01 5.85
N ARG A 213 15.53 11.03 6.46
CA ARG A 213 15.37 11.27 7.90
C ARG A 213 16.20 10.24 8.70
N PRO A 214 16.88 10.64 9.80
CA PRO A 214 17.59 9.72 10.65
C PRO A 214 16.68 8.61 11.21
N PRO A 215 17.24 7.43 11.54
CA PRO A 215 16.52 6.37 12.23
C PRO A 215 15.90 6.87 13.53
N GLY A 216 14.71 6.35 13.86
CA GLY A 216 14.04 6.67 15.11
C GLY A 216 12.65 6.05 15.19
N PRO A 217 12.05 6.03 16.40
CA PRO A 217 10.68 5.56 16.57
C PRO A 217 9.69 6.40 15.75
N VAL A 218 8.83 5.75 14.98
CA VAL A 218 7.82 6.44 14.16
C VAL A 218 6.87 7.27 15.02
N ASP A 219 6.60 6.83 16.24
CA ASP A 219 5.70 7.54 17.17
C ASP A 219 6.29 8.87 17.69
N ASP A 220 7.60 9.04 17.68
CA ASP A 220 8.27 10.29 18.09
C ASP A 220 8.37 11.31 16.95
N LEU A 221 8.33 10.87 15.70
CA LEU A 221 8.42 11.73 14.52
C LEU A 221 7.31 12.79 14.49
N ASN A 222 6.11 12.41 14.93
CA ASN A 222 4.95 13.30 14.95
C ASN A 222 5.03 14.38 16.05
N ARG A 223 5.82 14.16 17.12
CA ARG A 223 6.03 15.16 18.17
C ARG A 223 6.97 16.26 17.73
N VAL A 224 7.88 15.95 16.80
CA VAL A 224 8.82 16.94 16.24
C VAL A 224 8.11 17.86 15.26
N ASP A 225 7.30 17.30 14.36
CA ASP A 225 6.56 18.08 13.35
C ASP A 225 5.53 19.00 14.02
N ALA A 226 4.78 18.53 15.02
CA ALA A 226 3.84 19.35 15.79
C ALA A 226 4.51 20.51 16.56
N ARG A 227 5.76 20.35 16.98
CA ARG A 227 6.53 21.41 17.63
C ARG A 227 7.08 22.46 16.66
N VAL A 228 7.31 22.07 15.41
CA VAL A 228 7.75 23.00 14.36
C VAL A 228 6.57 23.82 13.88
N GLU A 229 5.41 23.21 13.66
CA GLU A 229 4.18 23.92 13.27
C GLU A 229 3.66 24.89 14.34
N SER A 230 3.84 24.57 15.63
CA SER A 230 3.43 25.45 16.72
C SER A 230 4.34 26.68 16.93
N LYS A 231 5.47 26.75 16.20
CA LYS A 231 6.44 27.87 16.28
C LYS A 231 6.46 28.75 15.02
N MET A 232 5.65 28.42 14.00
CA MET A 232 5.39 29.23 12.81
C MET A 232 4.04 29.95 12.95
#